data_121f160d2ae69cd2472dc61b6c7531c3
#
_entry.id   121f160d2ae69cd2472dc61b6c7531c3
#
_cell.length_a   1.000
_cell.length_b   1.000
_cell.length_c   1.000
_cell.angle_alpha   90.00
_cell.angle_beta   90.00
_cell.angle_gamma   90.00
#
_symmetry.space_group_name_H-M   'P 1'
#
loop_
_entity.id
_entity.type
_entity.pdbx_description
1 polymer ?
#
loop_
_entity_poly.entity_id
_entity_poly.type
_entity_poly.pdbx_seq_one_letter_code
_entity_poly.pdbx_strand_id
1 'polypeptide(L)'
;MSNTQLYKGDDKKNGFLHPTQKPVALLEYLIRTYTNEGETVLDFTMGSGSTGVACVNTGRKFIGIELDKGYFDIAKERIENQ
;
A
#
# COMPACT_ATOMS: atom_id res chain seq x y z
N MET A 1 15.40 0.89 0.70
CA MET A 1 14.34 0.37 1.45
C MET A 1 13.70 -0.79 0.76
N SER A 2 13.24 -1.75 1.52
CA SER A 2 12.72 -2.91 0.95
C SER A 2 11.22 -2.94 1.03
N ASN A 3 10.55 -3.20 -0.04
CA ASN A 3 9.12 -3.30 -0.09
C ASN A 3 8.70 -4.62 -0.68
N THR A 4 7.74 -5.26 -0.07
CA THR A 4 7.22 -6.51 -0.56
C THR A 4 5.73 -6.36 -0.79
N GLN A 5 5.29 -6.74 -1.97
CA GLN A 5 3.89 -6.68 -2.31
C GLN A 5 3.45 -8.03 -2.81
N LEU A 6 2.34 -8.52 -2.33
CA LEU A 6 1.87 -9.82 -2.69
C LEU A 6 0.52 -9.74 -3.37
N TYR A 7 0.42 -10.33 -4.54
CA TYR A 7 -0.87 -10.45 -5.20
C TYR A 7 -1.45 -11.79 -4.84
N LYS A 8 -2.66 -11.78 -4.23
CA LYS A 8 -3.20 -12.96 -3.80
C LYS A 8 -4.42 -13.27 -4.54
N GLY A 9 -4.55 -13.60 -5.57
CA GLY A 9 -5.73 -14.01 -6.17
C GLY A 9 -6.33 -13.13 -7.08
N ASP A 10 -7.37 -13.50 -7.74
CA ASP A 10 -7.88 -12.90 -8.67
C ASP A 10 -9.16 -12.60 -8.45
N ASP A 11 -9.66 -11.63 -8.54
CA ASP A 11 -10.74 -11.27 -8.23
C ASP A 11 -11.65 -10.99 -9.15
N LYS A 12 -12.54 -11.42 -9.21
CA LYS A 12 -13.44 -11.18 -9.99
C LYS A 12 -14.39 -10.38 -9.55
N LYS A 13 -14.33 -9.87 -8.61
CA LYS A 13 -15.24 -9.14 -8.09
C LYS A 13 -15.52 -8.13 -8.75
N ASN A 14 -15.36 -7.86 -9.17
CA ASN A 14 -15.58 -7.03 -9.69
C ASN A 14 -16.06 -5.94 -9.72
N GLY A 15 -16.00 -5.46 -10.19
CA GLY A 15 -16.52 -4.33 -10.32
C GLY A 15 -16.60 -3.48 -9.31
N PHE A 16 -16.06 -3.67 -8.28
CA PHE A 16 -16.18 -2.93 -7.34
C PHE A 16 -15.09 -2.14 -7.15
N LEU A 17 -15.09 -0.97 -7.15
CA LEU A 17 -14.06 -0.06 -6.94
C LEU A 17 -13.83 0.13 -5.54
N HIS A 18 -12.63 0.37 -5.13
CA HIS A 18 -12.37 0.83 -3.79
C HIS A 18 -12.98 2.18 -3.64
N PRO A 19 -13.63 2.41 -2.61
CA PRO A 19 -14.36 3.61 -2.43
C PRO A 19 -13.52 4.82 -2.45
N THR A 20 -12.40 4.81 -1.81
CA THR A 20 -11.64 5.99 -1.77
C THR A 20 -10.25 5.67 -1.55
N GLN A 21 -9.34 6.42 -2.06
CA GLN A 21 -7.96 6.38 -1.69
C GLN A 21 -7.76 7.27 -0.52
N LYS A 22 -7.09 6.82 0.50
CA LYS A 22 -6.79 7.68 1.62
C LYS A 22 -5.68 8.63 1.25
N PRO A 23 -5.71 9.84 1.75
CA PRO A 23 -4.65 10.80 1.45
C PRO A 23 -3.32 10.29 1.97
N VAL A 24 -2.30 10.34 1.14
CA VAL A 24 -0.98 9.87 1.51
C VAL A 24 -0.45 10.66 2.71
N ALA A 25 -0.70 11.96 2.76
CA ALA A 25 -0.21 12.78 3.86
C ALA A 25 -0.79 12.32 5.20
N LEU A 26 -2.04 11.91 5.23
CA LEU A 26 -2.64 11.40 6.46
C LEU A 26 -1.98 10.10 6.87
N LEU A 27 -1.73 9.22 5.91
CA LEU A 27 -1.10 7.96 6.20
C LEU A 27 0.33 8.15 6.67
N GLU A 28 1.03 9.10 6.10
CA GLU A 28 2.38 9.42 6.54
C GLU A 28 2.37 9.90 8.00
N TYR A 29 1.40 10.73 8.34
CA TYR A 29 1.27 11.19 9.71
C TYR A 29 1.04 10.04 10.68
N LEU A 30 0.14 9.11 10.33
CA LEU A 30 -0.15 7.97 11.20
C LEU A 30 1.05 7.04 11.30
N ILE A 31 1.74 6.81 10.21
CA ILE A 31 2.91 5.95 10.20
C ILE A 31 4.00 6.55 11.10
N ARG A 32 4.24 7.83 10.99
CA ARG A 32 5.25 8.47 11.83
C ARG A 32 4.85 8.45 13.30
N THR A 33 3.56 8.49 13.57
CA THR A 33 3.09 8.52 14.94
C THR A 33 3.20 7.16 15.62
N TYR A 34 2.91 6.10 14.88
CA TYR A 34 2.78 4.79 15.50
C TYR A 34 3.90 3.82 15.19
N THR A 35 4.84 4.18 14.34
CA THR A 35 5.97 3.30 14.00
C THR A 35 7.26 4.10 14.03
N ASN A 36 8.37 3.37 14.02
CA ASN A 36 9.69 3.97 13.90
C ASN A 36 10.25 3.73 12.52
N GLU A 37 11.13 4.60 12.13
CA GLU A 37 11.77 4.47 10.83
C GLU A 37 12.43 3.11 10.73
N GLY A 38 12.32 2.45 9.62
CA GLY A 38 12.89 1.13 9.40
C GLY A 38 11.96 -0.01 9.76
N GLU A 39 10.89 0.27 10.47
CA GLU A 39 9.94 -0.79 10.81
C GLU A 39 9.10 -1.18 9.60
N THR A 40 8.45 -2.33 9.68
CA THR A 40 7.64 -2.86 8.59
C THR A 40 6.16 -2.63 8.86
N VAL A 41 5.45 -2.13 7.86
CA VAL A 41 4.02 -1.92 7.93
C VAL A 41 3.35 -2.95 7.01
N LEU A 42 2.31 -3.60 7.50
CA LEU A 42 1.58 -4.58 6.74
C LEU A 42 0.18 -4.09 6.47
N ASP A 43 -0.26 -4.17 5.23
CA ASP A 43 -1.60 -3.78 4.86
C ASP A 43 -2.25 -4.92 4.07
N PHE A 44 -3.27 -5.56 4.64
CA PHE A 44 -3.93 -6.68 4.00
C PHE A 44 -4.82 -6.26 2.85
N THR A 45 -5.17 -4.99 2.76
CA THR A 45 -6.05 -4.51 1.70
C THR A 45 -5.46 -3.24 1.15
N MET A 46 -4.32 -3.37 0.49
CA MET A 46 -3.58 -2.18 0.10
C MET A 46 -4.25 -1.33 -0.98
N GLY A 47 -5.22 -1.90 -1.69
CA GLY A 47 -5.92 -1.13 -2.71
C GLY A 47 -4.96 -0.57 -3.74
N SER A 48 -5.01 0.73 -3.94
CA SER A 48 -4.12 1.40 -4.89
C SER A 48 -2.77 1.74 -4.30
N GLY A 49 -2.51 1.32 -3.06
CA GLY A 49 -1.16 1.40 -2.52
C GLY A 49 -0.80 2.67 -1.77
N SER A 50 -1.76 3.44 -1.34
CA SER A 50 -1.46 4.70 -0.64
C SER A 50 -0.63 4.48 0.61
N THR A 51 -0.91 3.42 1.37
CA THR A 51 -0.13 3.11 2.57
C THR A 51 1.31 2.78 2.19
N GLY A 52 1.50 2.03 1.11
CA GLY A 52 2.84 1.70 0.65
C GLY A 52 3.63 2.91 0.21
N VAL A 53 2.96 3.83 -0.50
CA VAL A 53 3.59 5.08 -0.91
C VAL A 53 4.01 5.87 0.33
N ALA A 54 3.13 5.94 1.32
CA ALA A 54 3.43 6.65 2.55
C ALA A 54 4.61 6.01 3.29
N CYS A 55 4.70 4.69 3.28
CA CYS A 55 5.81 3.99 3.92
C CYS A 55 7.14 4.31 3.23
N VAL A 56 7.16 4.27 1.91
CA VAL A 56 8.38 4.59 1.17
C VAL A 56 8.80 6.03 1.48
N ASN A 57 7.86 6.94 1.47
CA ASN A 57 8.17 8.35 1.70
C ASN A 57 8.68 8.61 3.11
N THR A 58 8.35 7.76 4.07
CA THR A 58 8.74 7.98 5.44
C THR A 58 9.81 7.01 5.95
N GLY A 59 10.37 6.21 5.05
CA GLY A 59 11.47 5.33 5.44
C GLY A 59 11.07 4.05 6.12
N ARG A 60 9.82 3.62 5.98
CA ARG A 60 9.35 2.36 6.53
C ARG A 60 9.30 1.31 5.43
N LYS A 61 9.43 0.04 5.82
CA LYS A 61 9.25 -1.06 4.90
C LYS A 61 7.77 -1.37 4.80
N PHE A 62 7.37 -1.93 3.68
CA PHE A 62 5.95 -2.17 3.46
C PHE A 62 5.70 -3.56 2.90
N ILE A 63 4.68 -4.23 3.42
CA ILE A 63 4.19 -5.46 2.84
C ILE A 63 2.72 -5.24 2.57
N GLY A 64 2.32 -5.30 1.32
CA GLY A 64 0.93 -5.07 0.94
C GLY A 64 0.34 -6.28 0.25
N ILE A 65 -0.91 -6.55 0.50
CA ILE A 65 -1.65 -7.64 -0.11
C ILE A 65 -2.89 -7.07 -0.74
N GLU A 66 -3.15 -7.46 -1.96
CA GLU A 66 -4.32 -7.01 -2.66
C GLU A 66 -4.87 -8.13 -3.53
N LEU A 67 -6.16 -8.40 -3.44
CA LEU A 67 -6.78 -9.48 -4.20
C LEU A 67 -7.17 -9.09 -5.61
N ASP A 68 -7.37 -7.82 -5.85
CA ASP A 68 -7.75 -7.34 -7.18
C ASP A 68 -6.49 -7.05 -7.97
N LYS A 69 -6.32 -7.76 -9.09
CA LYS A 69 -5.10 -7.62 -9.86
C LYS A 69 -4.90 -6.20 -10.41
N GLY A 70 -5.97 -5.57 -10.81
CA GLY A 70 -5.87 -4.21 -11.33
C GLY A 70 -5.36 -3.23 -10.28
N TYR A 71 -5.90 -3.33 -9.07
CA TYR A 71 -5.42 -2.48 -7.99
C TYR A 71 -4.02 -2.89 -7.54
N PHE A 72 -3.71 -4.18 -7.58
CA PHE A 72 -2.37 -4.63 -7.24
C PHE A 72 -1.34 -4.01 -8.19
N ASP A 73 -1.61 -4.03 -9.47
CA ASP A 73 -0.69 -3.48 -10.48
C ASP A 73 -0.52 -1.98 -10.30
N ILE A 74 -1.59 -1.26 -10.00
CA ILE A 74 -1.53 0.16 -9.76
C ILE A 74 -0.70 0.45 -8.52
N ALA A 75 -0.93 -0.30 -7.45
CA ALA A 75 -0.22 -0.11 -6.21
C ALA A 75 1.27 -0.37 -6.40
N LYS A 76 1.59 -1.45 -7.09
CA LYS A 76 2.97 -1.81 -7.31
C LYS A 76 3.70 -0.70 -8.05
N GLU A 77 3.09 -0.19 -9.10
CA GLU A 77 3.72 0.87 -9.87
C GLU A 77 3.88 2.14 -9.05
N ARG A 78 2.87 2.53 -8.30
CA ARG A 78 2.95 3.74 -7.48
C ARG A 78 4.04 3.63 -6.43
N ILE A 79 4.14 2.48 -5.77
CA ILE A 79 5.10 2.30 -4.71
C ILE A 79 6.51 2.23 -5.25
N GLU A 80 6.69 1.55 -6.36
CA GLU A 80 8.03 1.38 -6.94
C GLU A 80 8.56 2.67 -7.55
N ASN A 81 7.70 3.59 -7.87
CA ASN A 81 8.13 4.84 -8.46
C ASN A 81 8.35 5.97 -7.44
N GLN A 82 8.36 5.66 -6.19
CA GLN A 82 8.63 6.69 -5.17
C GLN A 82 10.12 6.90 -4.91
#